data_4e21a6fb5bd86859446e73758119bced
#
_entry.id   4e21a6fb5bd86859446e73758119bced
#
_cell.length_a   1.000
_cell.length_b   1.000
_cell.length_c   1.000
_cell.angle_alpha   90.00
_cell.angle_beta   90.00
_cell.angle_gamma   90.00
#
_symmetry.space_group_name_H-M   'P 1'
#
loop_
_entity.id
_entity.type
_entity.pdbx_description
1 polymer ?
#
loop_
_entity_poly.entity_id
_entity_poly.type
_entity_poly.pdbx_seq_one_letter_code
_entity_poly.pdbx_strand_id
1 'polypeptide(L)'
;RHREVPAPSWYIHLQPGENFLAAGIWHPETPVLRRIRQFLVDNPQGWGRAAHDPALCRRWSLSADDMLVRVPRGYPDDFDYRDDLRRRNFVILRPLDDATMAGPRLRQTIARELAATAPFMDYLCAALDLEF
;
A
#
# COMPACT_ATOMS: atom_id res chain seq x y z
N ARG A 1 3.85 6.44 28.93
CA ARG A 1 2.82 6.07 27.95
C ARG A 1 3.44 5.89 26.58
N HIS A 2 3.42 4.67 26.10
CA HIS A 2 3.94 4.38 24.78
C HIS A 2 2.89 4.65 23.73
N ARG A 3 3.23 5.47 22.74
CA ARG A 3 2.50 5.50 21.49
C ARG A 3 3.05 4.39 20.59
N GLU A 4 2.17 3.52 20.16
CA GLU A 4 2.54 2.62 19.09
C GLU A 4 2.81 3.42 17.83
N VAL A 5 3.96 3.18 17.20
CA VAL A 5 4.26 3.76 15.90
C VAL A 5 3.39 3.00 14.89
N PRO A 6 2.59 3.70 14.07
CA PRO A 6 1.82 3.03 13.02
C PRO A 6 2.79 2.27 12.09
N ALA A 7 2.50 1.02 11.87
CA ALA A 7 3.29 0.18 11.00
C ALA A 7 2.43 -0.37 9.87
N PRO A 8 3.03 -0.59 8.67
CA PRO A 8 2.33 -1.31 7.62
C PRO A 8 1.91 -2.69 8.09
N SER A 9 0.74 -3.13 7.65
CA SER A 9 0.18 -4.43 8.03
C SER A 9 -0.42 -5.13 6.82
N TRP A 10 -0.57 -6.45 6.92
CA TRP A 10 -1.34 -7.25 5.97
C TRP A 10 -2.72 -7.53 6.55
N TYR A 11 -3.70 -7.58 5.66
CA TYR A 11 -5.09 -7.90 6.00
C TYR A 11 -5.61 -8.97 5.06
N ILE A 12 -6.42 -9.88 5.61
CA ILE A 12 -7.17 -10.83 4.83
C ILE A 12 -8.65 -10.57 5.12
N HIS A 13 -9.39 -10.19 4.09
CA HIS A 13 -10.83 -9.96 4.19
C HIS A 13 -11.57 -11.14 3.57
N LEU A 14 -12.41 -11.79 4.36
CA LEU A 14 -13.17 -12.97 3.95
C LEU A 14 -14.65 -12.63 3.92
N GLN A 15 -15.16 -12.46 2.73
CA GLN A 15 -16.59 -12.25 2.49
C GLN A 15 -16.93 -12.84 1.12
N PRO A 16 -17.84 -13.81 1.02
CA PRO A 16 -18.18 -14.41 -0.26
C PRO A 16 -18.48 -13.35 -1.32
N GLY A 17 -17.82 -13.46 -2.47
CA GLY A 17 -17.92 -12.49 -3.55
C GLY A 17 -17.07 -11.22 -3.38
N GLU A 18 -16.48 -11.00 -2.19
CA GLU A 18 -15.68 -9.80 -1.90
C GLU A 18 -14.43 -10.12 -1.09
N ASN A 19 -13.80 -11.26 -1.36
CA ASN A 19 -12.57 -11.62 -0.67
C ASN A 19 -11.39 -10.82 -1.22
N PHE A 20 -10.51 -10.37 -0.35
CA PHE A 20 -9.27 -9.72 -0.80
C PHE A 20 -8.16 -9.82 0.24
N LEU A 21 -6.95 -9.69 -0.26
CA LEU A 21 -5.77 -9.40 0.55
C LEU A 21 -5.47 -7.92 0.45
N ALA A 22 -4.97 -7.35 1.52
CA ALA A 22 -4.54 -5.96 1.55
C ALA A 22 -3.19 -5.84 2.25
N ALA A 23 -2.39 -4.87 1.84
CA ALA A 23 -1.10 -4.58 2.44
C ALA A 23 -0.89 -3.07 2.48
N GLY A 24 -0.45 -2.54 3.60
CA GLY A 24 -0.13 -1.14 3.74
C GLY A 24 -0.62 -0.52 5.03
N ILE A 25 -0.91 0.77 4.99
CA ILE A 25 -1.35 1.55 6.15
C ILE A 25 -2.72 2.18 5.85
N TRP A 26 -3.72 1.82 6.67
CA TRP A 26 -5.06 2.39 6.62
C TRP A 26 -5.16 3.60 7.55
N HIS A 27 -5.75 4.67 7.04
CA HIS A 27 -6.10 5.87 7.81
C HIS A 27 -4.97 6.37 8.72
N PRO A 28 -3.73 6.51 8.20
CA PRO A 28 -2.67 7.07 9.02
C PRO A 28 -2.99 8.51 9.41
N GLU A 29 -2.55 8.91 10.59
CA GLU A 29 -2.69 10.29 11.05
C GLU A 29 -1.89 11.25 10.16
N THR A 30 -2.26 12.52 10.19
CA THR A 30 -1.65 13.55 9.34
C THR A 30 -0.10 13.59 9.42
N PRO A 31 0.53 13.49 10.60
CA PRO A 31 2.00 13.48 10.65
C PRO A 31 2.62 12.29 9.90
N VAL A 32 1.98 11.13 9.97
CA VAL A 32 2.44 9.92 9.26
C VAL A 32 2.26 10.10 7.76
N LEU A 33 1.11 10.62 7.33
CA LEU A 33 0.86 10.94 5.90
C LEU A 33 1.90 11.90 5.34
N ARG A 34 2.27 12.93 6.10
CA ARG A 34 3.29 13.89 5.68
C ARG A 34 4.64 13.21 5.47
N ARG A 35 5.02 12.32 6.36
CA ARG A 35 6.28 11.57 6.23
C ARG A 35 6.27 10.70 4.98
N ILE A 36 5.18 9.99 4.72
CA ILE A 36 5.05 9.13 3.54
C ILE A 36 5.11 9.98 2.26
N ARG A 37 4.33 11.05 2.20
CA ARG A 37 4.33 11.94 1.02
C ARG A 37 5.69 12.57 0.75
N GLN A 38 6.37 13.03 1.79
CA GLN A 38 7.71 13.58 1.64
C GLN A 38 8.70 12.52 1.15
N PHE A 39 8.57 11.31 1.65
CA PHE A 39 9.42 10.20 1.22
C PHE A 39 9.21 9.87 -0.26
N LEU A 40 7.96 9.91 -0.74
CA LEU A 40 7.65 9.73 -2.16
C LEU A 40 8.36 10.79 -3.02
N VAL A 41 8.29 12.04 -2.62
CA VAL A 41 8.91 13.16 -3.34
C VAL A 41 10.42 13.03 -3.34
N ASP A 42 11.01 12.63 -2.22
CA ASP A 42 12.46 12.46 -2.08
C ASP A 42 12.98 11.19 -2.74
N ASN A 43 12.14 10.17 -2.90
CA ASN A 43 12.51 8.85 -3.42
C ASN A 43 11.53 8.36 -4.49
N PRO A 44 11.36 9.10 -5.61
CA PRO A 44 10.34 8.77 -6.60
C PRO A 44 10.62 7.47 -7.35
N GLN A 45 11.88 7.17 -7.63
CA GLN A 45 12.24 5.94 -8.34
C GLN A 45 11.95 4.71 -7.49
N GLY A 46 12.24 4.79 -6.20
CA GLY A 46 11.89 3.74 -5.25
C GLY A 46 10.39 3.51 -5.18
N TRP A 47 9.61 4.59 -5.17
CA TRP A 47 8.15 4.50 -5.20
C TRP A 47 7.66 3.80 -6.48
N GLY A 48 8.19 4.17 -7.63
CA GLY A 48 7.85 3.53 -8.89
C GLY A 48 8.10 2.02 -8.85
N ARG A 49 9.24 1.60 -8.32
CA ARG A 49 9.56 0.16 -8.18
C ARG A 49 8.68 -0.54 -7.15
N ALA A 50 8.30 0.14 -6.08
CA ALA A 50 7.53 -0.46 -5.00
C ALA A 50 6.03 -0.56 -5.30
N ALA A 51 5.45 0.48 -5.91
CA ALA A 51 3.99 0.61 -6.06
C ALA A 51 3.52 0.53 -7.52
N HIS A 52 4.39 0.80 -8.47
CA HIS A 52 4.04 0.85 -9.89
C HIS A 52 4.80 -0.19 -10.73
N ASP A 53 5.38 -1.19 -10.09
CA ASP A 53 6.00 -2.30 -10.81
C ASP A 53 4.95 -3.04 -11.65
N PRO A 54 5.19 -3.25 -12.97
CA PRO A 54 4.20 -3.89 -13.84
C PRO A 54 3.78 -5.28 -13.39
N ALA A 55 4.71 -6.08 -12.84
CA ALA A 55 4.39 -7.42 -12.37
C ALA A 55 3.46 -7.37 -11.14
N LEU A 56 3.70 -6.46 -10.21
CA LEU A 56 2.83 -6.26 -9.06
C LEU A 56 1.45 -5.76 -9.51
N CYS A 57 1.41 -4.78 -10.39
CA CYS A 57 0.16 -4.10 -10.80
C CYS A 57 -0.76 -4.98 -11.66
N ARG A 58 -0.31 -6.15 -12.11
CA ARG A 58 -1.19 -7.12 -12.78
C ARG A 58 -2.20 -7.74 -11.82
N ARG A 59 -1.88 -7.82 -10.54
CA ARG A 59 -2.70 -8.50 -9.54
C ARG A 59 -3.08 -7.61 -8.36
N TRP A 60 -2.25 -6.63 -8.03
CA TRP A 60 -2.45 -5.71 -6.93
C TRP A 60 -2.71 -4.32 -7.46
N SER A 61 -3.56 -3.56 -6.80
CA SER A 61 -3.84 -2.16 -7.14
C SER A 61 -3.81 -1.28 -5.91
N LEU A 62 -3.32 -0.04 -6.08
CA LEU A 62 -3.40 0.96 -5.04
C LEU A 62 -4.87 1.32 -4.78
N SER A 63 -5.24 1.36 -3.52
CA SER A 63 -6.58 1.76 -3.11
C SER A 63 -6.82 3.24 -3.45
N ALA A 64 -7.93 3.51 -4.12
CA ALA A 64 -8.39 4.87 -4.38
C ALA A 64 -9.41 5.35 -3.33
N ASP A 65 -9.57 4.61 -2.24
CA ASP A 65 -10.47 4.98 -1.16
C ASP A 65 -9.96 6.22 -0.44
N ASP A 66 -10.86 7.18 -0.23
CA ASP A 66 -10.61 8.39 0.54
C ASP A 66 -9.40 9.21 0.05
N MET A 67 -9.43 9.60 -1.23
CA MET A 67 -8.39 10.47 -1.79
C MET A 67 -8.75 11.94 -1.63
N LEU A 68 -7.73 12.78 -1.42
CA LEU A 68 -7.90 14.22 -1.49
C LEU A 68 -8.30 14.64 -2.91
N VAL A 69 -9.11 15.68 -3.04
CA VAL A 69 -9.49 16.22 -4.34
C VAL A 69 -8.30 16.85 -5.06
N ARG A 70 -7.38 17.44 -4.30
CA ARG A 70 -6.20 18.13 -4.83
C ARG A 70 -4.94 17.65 -4.14
N VAL A 71 -3.82 17.79 -4.84
CA VAL A 71 -2.50 17.58 -4.25
C VAL A 71 -2.32 18.59 -3.10
N PRO A 72 -1.92 18.13 -1.91
CA PRO A 72 -1.71 19.04 -0.79
C PRO A 72 -0.60 20.04 -1.08
N ARG A 73 -0.67 21.19 -0.43
CA ARG A 73 0.34 22.25 -0.59
C ARG A 73 1.71 21.79 -0.09
N GLY A 74 2.76 22.35 -0.69
CA GLY A 74 4.14 22.12 -0.25
C GLY A 74 4.86 21.02 -1.02
N TYR A 75 4.25 20.50 -2.07
CA TYR A 75 4.85 19.46 -2.91
C TYR A 75 5.01 19.96 -4.36
N PRO A 76 6.03 19.46 -5.12
CA PRO A 76 6.26 19.92 -6.49
C PRO A 76 5.09 19.68 -7.42
N ASP A 77 4.79 20.62 -8.30
CA ASP A 77 3.73 20.50 -9.30
C ASP A 77 4.09 19.53 -10.44
N ASP A 78 5.36 19.36 -10.70
CA ASP A 78 5.88 18.53 -11.80
C ASP A 78 6.30 17.13 -11.37
N PHE A 79 5.87 16.70 -10.21
CA PHE A 79 6.19 15.36 -9.68
C PHE A 79 5.43 14.29 -10.46
N ASP A 80 6.14 13.27 -10.96
CA ASP A 80 5.57 12.22 -11.82
C ASP A 80 4.44 11.42 -11.14
N TYR A 81 4.49 11.30 -9.81
CA TYR A 81 3.49 10.55 -9.04
C TYR A 81 2.57 11.48 -8.24
N ARG A 82 2.20 12.62 -8.82
CA ARG A 82 1.37 13.61 -8.13
C ARG A 82 0.07 13.05 -7.59
N ASP A 83 -0.58 12.18 -8.35
CA ASP A 83 -1.85 11.59 -7.93
C ASP A 83 -1.70 10.78 -6.65
N ASP A 84 -0.54 10.17 -6.43
CA ASP A 84 -0.29 9.39 -5.22
C ASP A 84 -0.15 10.27 -3.98
N LEU A 85 0.20 11.55 -4.15
CA LEU A 85 0.23 12.51 -3.04
C LEU A 85 -1.16 12.85 -2.50
N ARG A 86 -2.21 12.55 -3.25
CA ARG A 86 -3.62 12.73 -2.86
C ARG A 86 -4.14 11.61 -1.98
N ARG A 87 -3.39 10.51 -1.85
CA ARG A 87 -3.84 9.34 -1.09
C ARG A 87 -3.86 9.64 0.40
N ARG A 88 -4.92 9.19 1.07
CA ARG A 88 -5.04 9.16 2.53
C ARG A 88 -4.78 7.78 3.09
N ASN A 89 -4.85 6.77 2.23
CA ASN A 89 -4.52 5.39 2.54
C ASN A 89 -3.41 4.92 1.60
N PHE A 90 -2.36 4.35 2.16
CA PHE A 90 -1.29 3.76 1.36
C PHE A 90 -1.40 2.25 1.46
N VAL A 91 -2.34 1.71 0.68
CA VAL A 91 -2.75 0.31 0.71
C VAL A 91 -2.83 -0.22 -0.71
N ILE A 92 -2.33 -1.43 -0.92
CA ILE A 92 -2.57 -2.19 -2.15
C ILE A 92 -3.52 -3.34 -1.86
N LEU A 93 -4.36 -3.66 -2.84
CA LEU A 93 -5.43 -4.65 -2.74
C LEU A 93 -5.26 -5.74 -3.78
N ARG A 94 -5.49 -6.97 -3.38
CA ARG A 94 -5.49 -8.15 -4.25
C ARG A 94 -6.81 -8.91 -4.07
N PRO A 95 -7.79 -8.74 -4.96
CA PRO A 95 -9.02 -9.52 -4.90
C PRO A 95 -8.75 -11.02 -5.11
N LEU A 96 -9.44 -11.85 -4.37
CA LEU A 96 -9.40 -13.30 -4.52
C LEU A 96 -10.83 -13.82 -4.75
N ASP A 97 -11.01 -14.65 -5.77
CA ASP A 97 -12.31 -15.22 -6.05
C ASP A 97 -12.66 -16.33 -5.04
N ASP A 98 -13.95 -16.69 -4.99
CA ASP A 98 -14.43 -17.71 -4.07
C ASP A 98 -13.85 -19.09 -4.40
N ALA A 99 -13.57 -19.37 -5.66
CA ALA A 99 -12.97 -20.65 -6.07
C ALA A 99 -11.55 -20.79 -5.49
N THR A 100 -10.76 -19.73 -5.55
CA THR A 100 -9.43 -19.71 -4.92
C THR A 100 -9.53 -19.91 -3.42
N MET A 101 -10.50 -19.24 -2.77
CA MET A 101 -10.71 -19.33 -1.33
C MET A 101 -11.09 -20.72 -0.88
N ALA A 102 -11.84 -21.47 -1.71
CA ALA A 102 -12.25 -22.84 -1.43
C ALA A 102 -11.24 -23.89 -1.90
N GLY A 103 -10.21 -23.47 -2.63
CA GLY A 103 -9.27 -24.38 -3.29
C GLY A 103 -8.22 -24.96 -2.33
N PRO A 104 -7.60 -26.10 -2.71
CA PRO A 104 -6.62 -26.78 -1.86
C PRO A 104 -5.28 -26.06 -1.76
N ARG A 105 -5.05 -25.06 -2.65
CA ARG A 105 -3.78 -24.31 -2.69
C ARG A 105 -3.88 -22.90 -2.06
N LEU A 106 -4.93 -22.66 -1.29
CA LEU A 106 -5.16 -21.34 -0.71
C LEU A 106 -3.95 -20.84 0.11
N ARG A 107 -3.40 -21.70 0.95
CA ARG A 107 -2.25 -21.33 1.80
C ARG A 107 -1.05 -20.89 0.96
N GLN A 108 -0.71 -21.66 -0.07
CA GLN A 108 0.39 -21.34 -0.97
C GLN A 108 0.13 -20.05 -1.75
N THR A 109 -1.10 -19.86 -2.21
CA THR A 109 -1.52 -18.66 -2.93
C THR A 109 -1.37 -17.43 -2.04
N ILE A 110 -1.88 -17.47 -0.81
CA ILE A 110 -1.77 -16.36 0.13
C ILE A 110 -0.30 -16.05 0.43
N ALA A 111 0.50 -17.07 0.73
CA ALA A 111 1.91 -16.88 1.04
C ALA A 111 2.66 -16.23 -0.12
N ARG A 112 2.42 -16.69 -1.35
CA ARG A 112 3.04 -16.11 -2.55
C ARG A 112 2.60 -14.68 -2.80
N GLU A 113 1.31 -14.40 -2.66
CA GLU A 113 0.78 -13.06 -2.90
C GLU A 113 1.26 -12.07 -1.84
N LEU A 114 1.31 -12.46 -0.57
CA LEU A 114 1.84 -11.59 0.49
C LEU A 114 3.34 -11.34 0.30
N ALA A 115 4.10 -12.34 -0.12
CA ALA A 115 5.52 -12.17 -0.42
C ALA A 115 5.75 -11.16 -1.54
N ALA A 116 4.86 -11.10 -2.53
CA ALA A 116 4.95 -10.14 -3.63
C ALA A 116 4.82 -8.68 -3.17
N THR A 117 4.26 -8.43 -1.99
CA THR A 117 4.10 -7.08 -1.44
C THR A 117 5.36 -6.57 -0.75
N ALA A 118 6.39 -7.38 -0.59
CA ALA A 118 7.57 -7.02 0.19
C ALA A 118 8.20 -5.69 -0.22
N PRO A 119 8.42 -5.38 -1.52
CA PRO A 119 8.98 -4.09 -1.90
C PRO A 119 8.10 -2.90 -1.48
N PHE A 120 6.79 -3.04 -1.58
CA PHE A 120 5.84 -2.00 -1.17
C PHE A 120 5.88 -1.79 0.34
N MET A 121 5.84 -2.87 1.12
CA MET A 121 5.89 -2.82 2.58
C MET A 121 7.22 -2.26 3.07
N ASP A 122 8.32 -2.69 2.47
CA ASP A 122 9.66 -2.19 2.79
C ASP A 122 9.77 -0.69 2.53
N TYR A 123 9.20 -0.22 1.43
CA TYR A 123 9.19 1.21 1.09
C TYR A 123 8.47 2.03 2.16
N LEU A 124 7.28 1.59 2.58
CA LEU A 124 6.52 2.28 3.63
C LEU A 124 7.27 2.25 4.97
N CYS A 125 7.88 1.13 5.31
CA CYS A 125 8.70 1.02 6.52
C CYS A 125 9.88 1.99 6.48
N ALA A 126 10.56 2.10 5.33
CA ALA A 126 11.64 3.05 5.16
C ALA A 126 11.19 4.50 5.35
N ALA A 127 10.00 4.84 4.82
CA ALA A 127 9.42 6.16 4.99
C ALA A 127 9.17 6.53 6.44
N LEU A 128 8.94 5.55 7.30
CA LEU A 128 8.60 5.72 8.71
C LEU A 128 9.73 5.32 9.67
N ASP A 129 10.91 5.05 9.15
CA ASP A 129 12.07 4.58 9.92
C ASP A 129 11.78 3.30 10.72
N LEU A 130 11.04 2.39 10.11
CA LEU A 130 10.73 1.09 10.69
C LEU A 130 11.53 0.00 9.99
N GLU A 131 11.88 -1.05 10.74
CA GLU A 131 12.43 -2.26 10.15
C GLU A 131 11.29 -3.11 9.55
N PHE A 132 11.59 -3.71 8.43
CA PHE A 132 10.65 -4.60 7.76
C PHE A 132 11.04 -6.07 7.95
#